data_8be19d0f8064e8b0cc91424d1a193d49
#
_entry.id   8be19d0f8064e8b0cc91424d1a193d49
#
_cell.length_a   1.000
_cell.length_b   1.000
_cell.length_c   1.000
_cell.angle_alpha   90.00
_cell.angle_beta   90.00
_cell.angle_gamma   90.00
#
_symmetry.space_group_name_H-M   'P 1'
#
loop_
_entity.id
_entity.type
_entity.pdbx_description
1 polymer ?
#
loop_
_entity_poly.entity_id
_entity_poly.type
_entity_poly.pdbx_seq_one_letter_code
_entity_poly.pdbx_strand_id
1 'polypeptide(L)'
;MRTIFYIVGCLLLLGCQKEDALESKIDYVNLYEITDSPEDSVQHLRYELYKNYNVSVYFTDTVGKYFLKNDIYGNPVYRYELLDLNWEFSSNASENREIDYYFITDEGRKMNSLRFVRNFVE
;
A
#
# COMPACT_ATOMS: atom_id res chain seq x y z
N MET A 1 61.14 16.92 -8.97
CA MET A 1 60.34 16.16 -8.00
C MET A 1 59.08 16.92 -7.50
N ARG A 2 59.13 18.24 -7.30
CA ARG A 2 57.93 19.00 -6.81
C ARG A 2 56.73 19.00 -7.79
N THR A 3 56.97 19.01 -9.10
CA THR A 3 55.90 19.00 -10.15
C THR A 3 55.16 17.67 -10.26
N ILE A 4 55.80 16.55 -9.96
CA ILE A 4 55.17 15.22 -9.99
C ILE A 4 54.14 15.07 -8.85
N PHE A 5 54.42 15.67 -7.69
CA PHE A 5 53.45 15.64 -6.56
C PHE A 5 52.17 16.41 -6.85
N TYR A 6 52.21 17.51 -7.60
CA TYR A 6 51.00 18.25 -7.98
C TYR A 6 50.15 17.51 -9.00
N ILE A 7 50.79 16.78 -9.95
CA ILE A 7 50.07 15.98 -10.96
C ILE A 7 49.36 14.79 -10.31
N VAL A 8 49.98 14.09 -9.37
CA VAL A 8 49.38 12.98 -8.63
C VAL A 8 48.25 13.48 -7.73
N GLY A 9 48.38 14.65 -7.09
CA GLY A 9 47.32 15.26 -6.29
C GLY A 9 46.10 15.66 -7.10
N CYS A 10 46.25 16.18 -8.32
CA CYS A 10 45.11 16.50 -9.19
C CYS A 10 44.40 15.26 -9.74
N LEU A 11 45.09 14.14 -9.97
CA LEU A 11 44.51 12.90 -10.47
C LEU A 11 43.59 12.23 -9.39
N LEU A 12 43.89 12.41 -8.12
CA LEU A 12 43.09 11.87 -7.04
C LEU A 12 41.77 12.63 -6.80
N LEU A 13 41.59 13.83 -7.32
CA LEU A 13 40.37 14.63 -7.18
C LEU A 13 39.34 14.37 -8.28
N LEU A 14 39.67 13.63 -9.33
CA LEU A 14 38.75 13.31 -10.42
C LEU A 14 37.92 12.00 -10.17
N GLY A 15 38.12 11.34 -9.05
CA GLY A 15 37.51 10.07 -8.73
C GLY A 15 36.10 10.13 -8.12
N CYS A 16 35.55 11.32 -7.86
CA CYS A 16 34.15 11.44 -7.44
C CYS A 16 33.23 11.48 -8.67
N GLN A 17 33.01 10.35 -9.30
CA GLN A 17 31.81 10.18 -10.14
C GLN A 17 30.64 10.19 -9.20
N LYS A 18 29.73 11.14 -9.39
CA LYS A 18 28.42 11.14 -8.77
C LYS A 18 27.75 9.83 -9.17
N GLU A 19 27.60 8.91 -8.23
CA GLU A 19 26.77 7.74 -8.46
C GLU A 19 25.37 8.26 -8.86
N ASP A 20 24.89 7.80 -10.00
CA ASP A 20 23.53 8.08 -10.41
C ASP A 20 22.61 7.58 -9.29
N ALA A 21 21.68 8.43 -8.88
CA ALA A 21 20.70 8.04 -7.88
C ALA A 21 20.04 6.73 -8.34
N LEU A 22 20.13 5.69 -7.51
CA LEU A 22 19.45 4.42 -7.77
C LEU A 22 17.96 4.72 -7.85
N GLU A 23 17.45 4.89 -9.05
CA GLU A 23 16.03 4.93 -9.28
C GLU A 23 15.46 3.57 -8.90
N SER A 24 14.63 3.55 -7.87
CA SER A 24 13.90 2.35 -7.49
C SER A 24 12.92 2.02 -8.62
N LYS A 25 13.25 1.04 -9.44
CA LYS A 25 12.36 0.48 -10.47
C LYS A 25 11.35 -0.51 -9.84
N ILE A 26 10.91 -0.23 -8.62
CA ILE A 26 9.90 -1.06 -7.97
C ILE A 26 8.55 -0.62 -8.53
N ASP A 27 7.89 -1.53 -9.23
CA ASP A 27 6.51 -1.35 -9.66
C ASP A 27 5.59 -1.50 -8.44
N TYR A 28 5.32 -0.37 -7.79
CA TYR A 28 4.50 -0.30 -6.58
C TYR A 28 3.07 0.04 -6.94
N VAL A 29 2.16 -0.88 -6.66
CA VAL A 29 0.73 -0.63 -6.78
C VAL A 29 0.22 -0.12 -5.44
N ASN A 30 -0.16 1.15 -5.41
CA ASN A 30 -0.75 1.78 -4.24
C ASN A 30 -2.25 1.47 -4.17
N LEU A 31 -2.66 0.60 -3.26
CA LEU A 31 -4.06 0.25 -3.05
C LEU A 31 -4.76 1.13 -1.98
N TYR A 32 -4.03 2.07 -1.39
CA TYR A 32 -4.64 3.13 -0.58
C TYR A 32 -5.41 4.14 -1.42
N GLU A 33 -4.97 4.34 -2.68
CA GLU A 33 -5.65 5.24 -3.60
C GLU A 33 -6.92 4.59 -4.13
N ILE A 34 -8.06 5.19 -3.79
CA ILE A 34 -9.35 4.70 -4.24
C ILE A 34 -9.67 5.38 -5.58
N THR A 35 -9.47 4.63 -6.66
CA THR A 35 -9.78 5.08 -8.02
C THR A 35 -11.22 4.75 -8.40
N ASP A 36 -11.80 5.57 -9.27
CA ASP A 36 -13.14 5.33 -9.78
C ASP A 36 -13.20 4.16 -10.76
N SER A 37 -14.25 3.38 -10.66
CA SER A 37 -14.59 2.31 -11.62
C SER A 37 -16.11 2.30 -11.81
N PRO A 38 -16.66 3.04 -12.79
CA PRO A 38 -18.10 3.14 -13.02
C PRO A 38 -18.78 1.80 -13.33
N GLU A 39 -18.02 0.83 -13.85
CA GLU A 39 -18.50 -0.53 -14.16
C GLU A 39 -18.72 -1.37 -12.89
N ASP A 40 -18.00 -1.05 -11.81
CA ASP A 40 -18.11 -1.70 -10.51
C ASP A 40 -18.81 -0.75 -9.52
N SER A 41 -20.08 -1.03 -9.24
CA SER A 41 -20.89 -0.18 -8.38
C SER A 41 -20.39 -0.08 -6.93
N VAL A 42 -19.72 -1.11 -6.42
CA VAL A 42 -19.10 -1.08 -5.08
C VAL A 42 -17.88 -0.15 -5.12
N GLN A 43 -17.02 -0.28 -6.11
CA GLN A 43 -15.84 0.56 -6.25
C GLN A 43 -16.22 2.02 -6.53
N HIS A 44 -17.22 2.25 -7.37
CA HIS A 44 -17.72 3.60 -7.66
C HIS A 44 -18.24 4.28 -6.38
N LEU A 45 -19.07 3.60 -5.56
CA LEU A 45 -19.57 4.17 -4.31
C LEU A 45 -18.45 4.40 -3.27
N ARG A 46 -17.42 3.52 -3.23
CA ARG A 46 -16.22 3.75 -2.41
C ARG A 46 -15.50 5.04 -2.83
N TYR A 47 -15.36 5.25 -4.14
CA TYR A 47 -14.72 6.44 -4.67
C TYR A 47 -15.55 7.70 -4.37
N GLU A 48 -16.88 7.67 -4.48
CA GLU A 48 -17.74 8.79 -4.10
C GLU A 48 -17.58 9.16 -2.62
N LEU A 49 -17.57 8.17 -1.73
CA LEU A 49 -17.32 8.39 -0.29
C LEU A 49 -15.97 9.02 -0.03
N TYR A 50 -14.94 8.53 -0.68
CA TYR A 50 -13.60 9.08 -0.56
C TYR A 50 -13.52 10.53 -1.07
N LYS A 51 -14.05 10.78 -2.27
CA LYS A 51 -13.97 12.08 -2.92
C LYS A 51 -14.79 13.16 -2.21
N ASN A 52 -16.00 12.82 -1.77
CA ASN A 52 -16.94 13.82 -1.24
C ASN A 52 -16.79 14.03 0.26
N TYR A 53 -16.40 12.97 1.01
CA TYR A 53 -16.39 12.99 2.47
C TYR A 53 -15.01 12.66 3.06
N ASN A 54 -14.00 12.38 2.24
CA ASN A 54 -12.67 11.93 2.65
C ASN A 54 -12.71 10.64 3.53
N VAL A 55 -13.68 9.77 3.25
CA VAL A 55 -13.89 8.51 3.95
C VAL A 55 -13.41 7.35 3.09
N SER A 56 -12.33 6.69 3.52
CA SER A 56 -11.77 5.51 2.86
C SER A 56 -12.35 4.24 3.48
N VAL A 57 -12.96 3.40 2.65
CA VAL A 57 -13.49 2.09 3.06
C VAL A 57 -12.71 0.99 2.37
N TYR A 58 -12.16 0.06 3.16
CA TYR A 58 -11.41 -1.09 2.67
C TYR A 58 -12.14 -2.39 3.03
N PHE A 59 -12.21 -3.33 2.08
CA PHE A 59 -12.79 -4.66 2.28
C PHE A 59 -11.72 -5.76 2.34
N THR A 60 -10.45 -5.36 2.41
CA THR A 60 -9.28 -6.22 2.55
C THR A 60 -8.25 -5.51 3.41
N ASP A 61 -7.37 -6.26 4.03
CA ASP A 61 -6.22 -5.75 4.76
C ASP A 61 -5.04 -5.37 3.85
N THR A 62 -5.07 -5.81 2.60
CA THR A 62 -3.99 -5.55 1.65
C THR A 62 -4.13 -4.17 1.05
N VAL A 63 -3.16 -3.31 1.30
CA VAL A 63 -3.15 -1.90 0.86
C VAL A 63 -2.02 -1.55 -0.11
N GLY A 64 -1.07 -2.45 -0.26
CA GLY A 64 0.01 -2.30 -1.23
C GLY A 64 0.45 -3.64 -1.81
N LYS A 65 0.92 -3.60 -3.04
CA LYS A 65 1.49 -4.76 -3.73
C LYS A 65 2.64 -4.29 -4.61
N TYR A 66 3.78 -4.92 -4.49
CA TYR A 66 4.90 -4.63 -5.37
C TYR A 66 5.65 -5.90 -5.81
N PHE A 67 6.12 -5.85 -7.04
CA PHE A 67 6.91 -6.94 -7.62
C PHE A 67 8.28 -7.00 -6.95
N LEU A 68 8.70 -8.17 -6.50
CA LEU A 68 10.05 -8.40 -5.95
C LEU A 68 11.01 -8.96 -6.99
N LYS A 69 10.65 -10.10 -7.56
CA LYS A 69 11.50 -10.86 -8.49
C LYS A 69 10.69 -11.98 -9.13
N ASN A 70 11.27 -12.61 -10.12
CA ASN A 70 10.76 -13.91 -10.56
C ASN A 70 11.41 -15.04 -9.72
N ASP A 71 10.66 -16.10 -9.48
CA ASP A 71 11.17 -17.33 -8.89
C ASP A 71 12.04 -18.12 -9.88
N ILE A 72 12.55 -19.28 -9.46
CA ILE A 72 13.39 -20.14 -10.32
C ILE A 72 12.66 -20.73 -11.53
N TYR A 73 11.33 -20.67 -11.54
CA TYR A 73 10.46 -21.15 -12.62
C TYR A 73 9.97 -20.01 -13.52
N GLY A 74 10.37 -18.75 -13.24
CA GLY A 74 9.96 -17.58 -14.00
C GLY A 74 8.64 -16.95 -13.54
N ASN A 75 8.00 -17.43 -12.46
CA ASN A 75 6.77 -16.86 -11.94
C ASN A 75 7.05 -15.59 -11.13
N PRO A 76 6.21 -14.54 -11.25
CA PRO A 76 6.39 -13.31 -10.50
C PRO A 76 6.09 -13.50 -9.01
N VAL A 77 7.02 -13.09 -8.15
CA VAL A 77 6.87 -13.05 -6.69
C VAL A 77 6.58 -11.62 -6.28
N TYR A 78 5.50 -11.44 -5.52
CA TYR A 78 5.08 -10.14 -5.02
C TYR A 78 5.22 -10.06 -3.50
N ARG A 79 5.52 -8.88 -3.00
CA ARG A 79 5.37 -8.53 -1.60
C ARG A 79 4.10 -7.70 -1.42
N TYR A 80 3.39 -7.96 -0.34
CA TYR A 80 2.15 -7.26 0.02
C TYR A 80 2.39 -6.40 1.26
N GLU A 81 1.80 -5.22 1.28
CA GLU A 81 1.69 -4.36 2.43
C GLU A 81 0.30 -4.54 3.03
N LEU A 82 0.24 -4.86 4.31
CA LEU A 82 -1.00 -5.15 5.02
C LEU A 82 -1.28 -4.04 6.02
N LEU A 83 -2.57 -3.69 6.19
CA LEU A 83 -3.02 -2.88 7.31
C LEU A 83 -2.80 -3.66 8.61
N ASP A 84 -2.16 -3.03 9.58
CA ASP A 84 -2.09 -3.57 10.93
C ASP A 84 -3.43 -3.37 11.61
N LEU A 85 -4.23 -4.42 11.63
CA LEU A 85 -5.53 -4.46 12.30
C LEU A 85 -5.40 -4.92 13.76
N ASN A 86 -4.32 -4.61 14.43
CA ASN A 86 -4.03 -4.96 15.84
C ASN A 86 -5.05 -4.30 16.79
N TRP A 87 -6.30 -4.66 16.61
CA TRP A 87 -7.38 -4.26 17.50
C TRP A 87 -7.44 -5.28 18.63
N GLU A 88 -6.69 -5.03 19.68
CA GLU A 88 -6.90 -5.72 20.94
C GLU A 88 -8.24 -5.26 21.52
N PHE A 89 -9.29 -5.93 21.10
CA PHE A 89 -10.53 -5.87 21.88
C PHE A 89 -10.26 -6.61 23.19
N SER A 90 -10.09 -5.86 24.27
CA SER A 90 -10.05 -6.44 25.60
C SER A 90 -11.37 -7.18 25.80
N SER A 91 -11.35 -8.50 25.61
CA SER A 91 -12.42 -9.36 26.05
C SER A 91 -12.52 -9.14 27.56
N ASN A 92 -13.61 -8.54 28.04
CA ASN A 92 -13.93 -8.61 29.47
C ASN A 92 -13.97 -10.10 29.81
N ALA A 93 -13.00 -10.57 30.59
CA ALA A 93 -12.79 -11.97 30.93
C ALA A 93 -14.00 -12.62 31.66
N SER A 94 -15.05 -11.86 31.95
CA SER A 94 -16.30 -12.33 32.54
C SER A 94 -17.31 -12.87 31.52
N GLU A 95 -17.16 -12.57 30.24
CA GLU A 95 -18.00 -13.13 29.19
C GLU A 95 -17.09 -13.91 28.23
N ASN A 96 -17.20 -15.23 28.25
CA ASN A 96 -16.52 -16.14 27.31
C ASN A 96 -17.02 -15.94 25.85
N ARG A 97 -16.96 -14.72 25.34
CA ARG A 97 -17.31 -14.40 23.96
C ARG A 97 -16.03 -14.21 23.18
N GLU A 98 -15.72 -15.16 22.33
CA GLU A 98 -14.75 -15.02 21.27
C GLU A 98 -15.38 -14.18 20.17
N ILE A 99 -14.79 -13.02 19.86
CA ILE A 99 -15.27 -12.15 18.79
C ILE A 99 -14.37 -12.39 17.58
N ASP A 100 -14.92 -13.05 16.57
CA ASP A 100 -14.24 -13.27 15.30
C ASP A 100 -14.59 -12.16 14.31
N TYR A 101 -13.58 -11.64 13.62
CA TYR A 101 -13.75 -10.65 12.56
C TYR A 101 -13.49 -11.29 11.21
N TYR A 102 -14.39 -11.06 10.28
CA TYR A 102 -14.28 -11.54 8.91
C TYR A 102 -14.43 -10.38 7.93
N PHE A 103 -13.62 -10.39 6.88
CA PHE A 103 -13.81 -9.45 5.80
C PHE A 103 -15.12 -9.72 5.06
N ILE A 104 -15.80 -8.64 4.67
CA ILE A 104 -17.02 -8.75 3.87
C ILE A 104 -16.61 -9.08 2.44
N THR A 105 -16.90 -10.29 1.99
CA THR A 105 -16.59 -10.76 0.63
C THR A 105 -17.78 -10.70 -0.32
N ASP A 106 -19.00 -10.75 0.21
CA ASP A 106 -20.25 -10.67 -0.56
C ASP A 106 -20.52 -9.24 -1.07
N GLU A 107 -20.74 -9.09 -2.37
CA GLU A 107 -20.92 -7.78 -3.03
C GLU A 107 -22.16 -7.04 -2.53
N GLY A 108 -23.25 -7.74 -2.26
CA GLY A 108 -24.47 -7.13 -1.70
C GLY A 108 -24.24 -6.58 -0.30
N ARG A 109 -23.48 -7.31 0.53
CA ARG A 109 -23.11 -6.85 1.88
C ARG A 109 -22.16 -5.67 1.82
N LYS A 110 -21.18 -5.69 0.92
CA LYS A 110 -20.27 -4.54 0.68
C LYS A 110 -21.08 -3.30 0.31
N MET A 111 -22.01 -3.41 -0.64
CA MET A 111 -22.88 -2.32 -1.06
C MET A 111 -23.74 -1.78 0.10
N ASN A 112 -24.33 -2.66 0.90
CA ASN A 112 -25.14 -2.25 2.06
C ASN A 112 -24.30 -1.54 3.12
N SER A 113 -23.07 -2.00 3.36
CA SER A 113 -22.14 -1.35 4.29
C SER A 113 -21.74 0.04 3.80
N LEU A 114 -21.48 0.21 2.51
CA LEU A 114 -21.16 1.52 1.94
C LEU A 114 -22.35 2.49 2.01
N ARG A 115 -23.57 2.02 1.74
CA ARG A 115 -24.79 2.83 1.88
C ARG A 115 -25.01 3.24 3.34
N PHE A 116 -24.74 2.36 4.29
CA PHE A 116 -24.80 2.69 5.70
C PHE A 116 -23.81 3.80 6.05
N VAL A 117 -22.55 3.67 5.63
CA VAL A 117 -21.52 4.70 5.84
C VAL A 117 -21.93 6.03 5.20
N ARG A 118 -22.44 6.02 3.96
CA ARG A 118 -22.93 7.21 3.28
C ARG A 118 -24.02 7.93 4.08
N ASN A 119 -25.04 7.20 4.51
CA ASN A 119 -26.15 7.79 5.30
C ASN A 119 -25.69 8.32 6.67
N PHE A 120 -24.53 7.87 7.16
CA PHE A 120 -23.96 8.35 8.40
C PHE A 120 -23.16 9.65 8.23
N VAL A 121 -22.56 9.85 7.05
CA VAL A 121 -21.70 11.03 6.76
C VAL A 121 -22.43 12.16 6.04
N GLU A 122 -23.60 11.90 5.43
CA GLU A 122 -24.54 12.92 4.91
C GLU A 122 -25.29 13.60 6.04
#